data_d0a104f4f7edb6761652ec648f221cd6
#
_entry.id   d0a104f4f7edb6761652ec648f221cd6
#
_cell.length_a   1.000
_cell.length_b   1.000
_cell.length_c   1.000
_cell.angle_alpha   90.00
_cell.angle_beta   90.00
_cell.angle_gamma   90.00
#
_symmetry.space_group_name_H-M   'P 1'
#
loop_
_entity.id
_entity.type
_entity.pdbx_description
1 polymer ?
#
loop_
_entity_poly.entity_id
_entity_poly.type
_entity_poly.pdbx_seq_one_letter_code
_entity_poly.pdbx_strand_id
1 'polypeptide(L)'
;MKMAVLVYEFPPKIVGGLGTYAAEITRRFVLMDHDVTVFTMNDDAGSLPTREIWRGTEIHRPLHIDISDSLPNVLAEDVKKWGRGIQLFSKILVYNYLSASKLVNELIRKENFKYDIIIAHDWLSAISGITIKKEVKLPFAFHFHSTERGRTLGNGSEVVSNIELHGAKAADLIITVSYAMKDELMRLGFPKEKIQVC
;
A
#
# COMPACT_ATOMS: atom_id res chain seq x y z
N MET A 1 14.00 5.80 -13.88
CA MET A 1 12.57 6.04 -13.57
C MET A 1 12.45 6.57 -12.16
N LYS A 2 11.43 7.39 -11.89
CA LYS A 2 11.10 7.84 -10.53
C LYS A 2 9.85 7.11 -10.04
N MET A 3 10.00 6.31 -8.99
CA MET A 3 8.98 5.39 -8.49
C MET A 3 8.44 5.85 -7.14
N ALA A 4 7.11 5.87 -6.97
CA ALA A 4 6.46 6.04 -5.67
C ALA A 4 5.98 4.67 -5.18
N VAL A 5 6.56 4.17 -4.11
CA VAL A 5 6.27 2.87 -3.51
C VAL A 5 5.47 3.05 -2.23
N LEU A 6 4.28 2.47 -2.18
CA LEU A 6 3.36 2.51 -1.04
C LEU A 6 3.40 1.14 -0.38
N VAL A 7 3.93 1.06 0.82
CA VAL A 7 4.05 -0.19 1.58
C VAL A 7 3.87 0.09 3.08
N TYR A 8 3.01 -0.70 3.73
CA TYR A 8 2.67 -0.48 5.14
C TYR A 8 3.84 -0.71 6.09
N GLU A 9 4.70 -1.69 5.78
CA GLU A 9 5.87 -2.09 6.57
C GLU A 9 7.15 -1.76 5.82
N PHE A 10 8.09 -1.07 6.48
CA PHE A 10 9.42 -0.78 5.93
C PHE A 10 10.43 -0.58 7.06
N PRO A 11 11.75 -0.84 6.87
CA PRO A 11 12.74 -0.64 7.93
C PRO A 11 12.67 0.75 8.58
N PRO A 12 12.94 0.85 9.89
CA PRO A 12 13.40 -0.21 10.79
C PRO A 12 12.30 -1.13 11.32
N LYS A 13 11.00 -0.83 11.05
CA LYS A 13 9.87 -1.62 11.53
C LYS A 13 9.40 -2.60 10.45
N ILE A 14 9.78 -3.85 10.61
CA ILE A 14 9.37 -4.97 9.76
C ILE A 14 8.64 -5.98 10.65
N VAL A 15 7.41 -6.34 10.27
CA VAL A 15 6.62 -7.37 10.95
C VAL A 15 6.76 -8.71 10.22
N GLY A 16 6.86 -8.70 8.90
CA GLY A 16 6.86 -9.92 8.10
C GLY A 16 7.61 -9.85 6.76
N GLY A 17 7.26 -10.77 5.88
CA GLY A 17 7.88 -10.91 4.58
C GLY A 17 7.66 -9.70 3.65
N LEU A 18 6.55 -9.00 3.82
CA LEU A 18 6.22 -7.81 3.03
C LEU A 18 7.27 -6.71 3.18
N GLY A 19 7.59 -6.34 4.44
CA GLY A 19 8.58 -5.30 4.72
C GLY A 19 10.00 -5.70 4.28
N THR A 20 10.37 -6.98 4.45
CA THR A 20 11.64 -7.52 3.98
C THR A 20 11.75 -7.45 2.45
N TYR A 21 10.71 -7.90 1.74
CA TYR A 21 10.66 -7.82 0.29
C TYR A 21 10.76 -6.37 -0.20
N ALA A 22 9.96 -5.47 0.37
CA ALA A 22 9.95 -4.06 -0.02
C ALA A 22 11.33 -3.41 0.16
N ALA A 23 12.03 -3.68 1.26
CA ALA A 23 13.37 -3.18 1.50
C ALA A 23 14.38 -3.68 0.46
N GLU A 24 14.32 -4.97 0.10
CA GLU A 24 15.24 -5.54 -0.88
C GLU A 24 14.94 -5.09 -2.31
N ILE A 25 13.66 -5.04 -2.70
CA ILE A 25 13.32 -4.62 -4.06
C ILE A 25 13.61 -3.13 -4.30
N THR A 26 13.33 -2.26 -3.33
CA THR A 26 13.64 -0.83 -3.45
C THR A 26 15.15 -0.59 -3.51
N ARG A 27 15.94 -1.34 -2.70
CA ARG A 27 17.41 -1.31 -2.80
C ARG A 27 17.90 -1.71 -4.20
N ARG A 28 17.30 -2.74 -4.80
CA ARG A 28 17.65 -3.17 -6.16
C ARG A 28 17.31 -2.11 -7.20
N PHE A 29 16.16 -1.46 -7.08
CA PHE A 29 15.80 -0.35 -7.96
C PHE A 29 16.78 0.80 -7.87
N VAL A 30 17.22 1.18 -6.67
CA VAL A 30 18.26 2.21 -6.49
C VAL A 30 19.59 1.79 -7.15
N LEU A 31 20.01 0.52 -7.01
CA LEU A 31 21.22 0.00 -7.66
C LEU A 31 21.10 -0.05 -9.21
N MET A 32 19.89 0.03 -9.75
CA MET A 32 19.61 0.11 -11.18
C MET A 32 19.40 1.57 -11.65
N ASP A 33 19.89 2.54 -10.88
CA ASP A 33 19.78 3.99 -11.15
C ASP A 33 18.32 4.49 -11.26
N HIS A 34 17.44 3.94 -10.45
CA HIS A 34 16.07 4.46 -10.30
C HIS A 34 15.95 5.30 -9.03
N ASP A 35 15.21 6.39 -9.12
CA ASP A 35 14.82 7.19 -7.97
C ASP A 35 13.62 6.52 -7.29
N VAL A 36 13.75 6.19 -6.01
CA VAL A 36 12.70 5.51 -5.25
C VAL A 36 12.28 6.33 -4.05
N THR A 37 11.00 6.64 -3.98
CA THR A 37 10.36 7.26 -2.82
C THR A 37 9.40 6.25 -2.19
N VAL A 38 9.61 5.90 -0.92
CA VAL A 38 8.77 4.98 -0.16
C VAL A 38 7.86 5.76 0.78
N PHE A 39 6.59 5.40 0.81
CA PHE A 39 5.61 5.86 1.80
C PHE A 39 5.25 4.68 2.69
N THR A 40 5.49 4.81 3.98
CA THR A 40 5.28 3.74 4.96
C THR A 40 4.65 4.25 6.23
N MET A 41 4.15 3.32 7.07
CA MET A 41 3.50 3.65 8.32
C MET A 41 4.49 4.22 9.34
N ASN A 42 4.03 5.20 10.12
CA ASN A 42 4.72 5.71 11.31
C ASN A 42 3.85 5.44 12.54
N ASP A 43 4.05 4.27 13.17
CA ASP A 43 3.30 3.88 14.37
C ASP A 43 3.93 4.36 15.67
N ASP A 44 5.07 5.03 15.59
CA ASP A 44 5.80 5.51 16.74
C ASP A 44 6.03 7.02 16.58
N ALA A 45 4.95 7.78 16.84
CA ALA A 45 4.96 9.23 16.73
C ALA A 45 6.07 9.83 17.59
N GLY A 46 7.17 10.25 16.97
CA GLY A 46 8.30 10.91 17.61
C GLY A 46 9.59 10.10 17.66
N SER A 47 9.60 8.79 17.38
CA SER A 47 10.84 8.00 17.34
C SER A 47 11.44 7.90 15.94
N LEU A 48 10.62 7.95 14.88
CA LEU A 48 11.08 7.88 13.51
C LEU A 48 10.88 9.21 12.78
N PRO A 49 11.85 9.62 11.94
CA PRO A 49 11.71 10.85 11.15
C PRO A 49 10.58 10.71 10.13
N THR A 50 9.87 11.82 9.91
CA THR A 50 8.79 11.86 8.91
C THR A 50 9.30 11.85 7.47
N ARG A 51 10.58 12.21 7.26
CA ARG A 51 11.29 12.16 5.99
C ARG A 51 12.76 11.86 6.23
N GLU A 52 13.32 10.90 5.52
CA GLU A 52 14.75 10.56 5.57
C GLU A 52 15.22 9.93 4.26
N ILE A 53 16.54 9.86 4.09
CA ILE A 53 17.18 9.05 3.04
C ILE A 53 17.80 7.83 3.70
N TRP A 54 17.40 6.64 3.27
CA TRP A 54 17.97 5.39 3.73
C TRP A 54 18.41 4.53 2.56
N ARG A 55 19.70 4.22 2.49
CA ARG A 55 20.33 3.43 1.40
C ARG A 55 19.95 3.91 -0.01
N GLY A 56 19.92 5.23 -0.21
CA GLY A 56 19.54 5.85 -1.49
C GLY A 56 18.06 5.94 -1.77
N THR A 57 17.21 5.40 -0.89
CA THR A 57 15.75 5.50 -0.98
C THR A 57 15.26 6.68 -0.12
N GLU A 58 14.43 7.54 -0.70
CA GLU A 58 13.73 8.57 0.05
C GLU A 58 12.51 7.96 0.75
N ILE A 59 12.39 8.12 2.07
CA ILE A 59 11.32 7.54 2.86
C ILE A 59 10.46 8.65 3.47
N HIS A 60 9.16 8.52 3.33
CA HIS A 60 8.15 9.35 3.96
C HIS A 60 7.32 8.52 4.94
N ARG A 61 7.24 9.00 6.20
CA ARG A 61 6.41 8.43 7.27
C ARG A 61 5.52 9.54 7.83
N PRO A 62 4.39 9.84 7.20
CA PRO A 62 3.47 10.84 7.72
C PRO A 62 3.09 10.53 9.18
N LEU A 63 3.04 11.57 10.02
CA LEU A 63 2.64 11.39 11.42
C LEU A 63 1.21 10.87 11.48
N HIS A 64 1.04 9.79 12.23
CA HIS A 64 -0.24 9.14 12.43
C HIS A 64 -1.13 9.98 13.36
N ILE A 65 -2.43 10.00 13.05
CA ILE A 65 -3.50 10.54 13.89
C ILE A 65 -4.40 9.36 14.26
N ASP A 66 -4.67 9.16 15.53
CA ASP A 66 -5.58 8.12 15.97
C ASP A 66 -7.03 8.55 15.76
N ILE A 67 -7.77 7.79 14.95
CA ILE A 67 -9.19 8.00 14.66
C ILE A 67 -10.05 6.84 15.17
N SER A 68 -9.48 5.92 15.97
CA SER A 68 -10.15 4.68 16.40
C SER A 68 -11.41 4.94 17.22
N ASP A 69 -11.47 6.03 17.97
CA ASP A 69 -12.65 6.39 18.78
C ASP A 69 -13.78 7.03 17.96
N SER A 70 -13.46 7.71 16.86
CA SER A 70 -14.46 8.37 16.01
C SER A 70 -14.97 7.47 14.88
N LEU A 71 -14.11 6.60 14.36
CA LEU A 71 -14.41 5.76 13.21
C LEU A 71 -15.63 4.84 13.41
N PRO A 72 -15.85 4.18 14.57
CA PRO A 72 -17.01 3.31 14.79
C PRO A 72 -18.36 4.00 14.61
N ASN A 73 -18.42 5.32 14.79
CA ASN A 73 -19.68 6.09 14.68
C ASN A 73 -20.14 6.26 13.23
N VAL A 74 -19.25 6.05 12.26
CA VAL A 74 -19.55 6.22 10.82
C VAL A 74 -19.43 4.91 10.04
N LEU A 75 -19.08 3.80 10.70
CA LEU A 75 -18.96 2.49 10.07
C LEU A 75 -20.26 1.71 10.15
N ALA A 76 -20.44 0.82 9.20
CA ALA A 76 -21.53 -0.15 9.20
C ALA A 76 -21.39 -1.15 10.38
N GLU A 77 -22.52 -1.70 10.83
CA GLU A 77 -22.58 -2.57 11.99
C GLU A 77 -21.74 -3.86 11.87
N ASP A 78 -21.55 -4.36 10.66
CA ASP A 78 -20.68 -5.52 10.41
C ASP A 78 -19.21 -5.21 10.67
N VAL A 79 -18.75 -4.00 10.35
CA VAL A 79 -17.36 -3.55 10.64
C VAL A 79 -17.16 -3.29 12.13
N LYS A 80 -18.18 -2.79 12.83
CA LYS A 80 -18.13 -2.61 14.29
C LYS A 80 -17.89 -3.93 15.04
N LYS A 81 -18.31 -5.07 14.49
CA LYS A 81 -18.08 -6.40 15.07
C LYS A 81 -16.61 -6.85 15.05
N TRP A 82 -15.74 -6.16 14.33
CA TRP A 82 -14.31 -6.50 14.27
C TRP A 82 -13.55 -6.28 15.58
N GLY A 83 -14.14 -5.60 16.55
CA GLY A 83 -13.51 -5.35 17.84
C GLY A 83 -12.14 -4.66 17.69
N ARG A 84 -11.07 -5.30 18.15
CA ARG A 84 -9.69 -4.75 18.02
C ARG A 84 -9.24 -4.58 16.56
N GLY A 85 -9.85 -5.26 15.61
CA GLY A 85 -9.56 -5.11 14.18
C GLY A 85 -9.88 -3.70 13.65
N ILE A 86 -10.81 -2.96 14.29
CA ILE A 86 -11.11 -1.57 13.95
C ILE A 86 -9.88 -0.67 14.16
N GLN A 87 -9.11 -0.90 15.23
CA GLN A 87 -7.91 -0.10 15.51
C GLN A 87 -6.86 -0.29 14.40
N LEU A 88 -6.65 -1.52 13.95
CA LEU A 88 -5.76 -1.79 12.80
C LEU A 88 -6.30 -1.15 11.53
N PHE A 89 -7.58 -1.31 11.25
CA PHE A 89 -8.22 -0.76 10.06
C PHE A 89 -8.17 0.77 10.03
N SER A 90 -8.40 1.44 11.16
CA SER A 90 -8.27 2.90 11.28
C SER A 90 -6.85 3.37 10.98
N LYS A 91 -5.84 2.69 11.53
CA LYS A 91 -4.43 2.97 11.23
C LYS A 91 -4.11 2.83 9.75
N ILE A 92 -4.62 1.78 9.10
CA ILE A 92 -4.44 1.56 7.67
C ILE A 92 -5.12 2.67 6.86
N LEU A 93 -6.33 3.09 7.20
CA LEU A 93 -7.02 4.19 6.53
C LEU A 93 -6.22 5.50 6.64
N VAL A 94 -5.80 5.86 7.84
CA VAL A 94 -5.01 7.08 8.08
C VAL A 94 -3.70 7.03 7.31
N TYR A 95 -2.98 5.92 7.36
CA TYR A 95 -1.75 5.73 6.58
C TYR A 95 -1.99 5.98 5.08
N ASN A 96 -3.04 5.38 4.51
CA ASN A 96 -3.34 5.52 3.09
C ASN A 96 -3.67 6.98 2.72
N TYR A 97 -4.52 7.66 3.49
CA TYR A 97 -4.89 9.05 3.20
C TYR A 97 -3.72 10.01 3.37
N LEU A 98 -2.95 9.87 4.43
CA LEU A 98 -1.79 10.73 4.68
C LEU A 98 -0.70 10.51 3.61
N SER A 99 -0.43 9.27 3.21
CA SER A 99 0.52 8.95 2.15
C SER A 99 0.08 9.51 0.80
N ALA A 100 -1.20 9.33 0.44
CA ALA A 100 -1.75 9.90 -0.79
C ALA A 100 -1.71 11.43 -0.79
N SER A 101 -2.11 12.06 0.31
CA SER A 101 -2.07 13.51 0.46
C SER A 101 -0.64 14.05 0.37
N LYS A 102 0.31 13.42 1.05
CA LYS A 102 1.74 13.81 1.01
C LYS A 102 2.29 13.74 -0.42
N LEU A 103 2.06 12.62 -1.11
CA LEU A 103 2.53 12.47 -2.48
C LEU A 103 1.88 13.48 -3.44
N VAL A 104 0.56 13.57 -3.45
CA VAL A 104 -0.18 14.39 -4.42
C VAL A 104 -0.02 15.88 -4.14
N ASN A 105 -0.32 16.30 -2.90
CA ASN A 105 -0.44 17.73 -2.60
C ASN A 105 0.92 18.38 -2.30
N GLU A 106 1.79 17.69 -1.58
CA GLU A 106 3.08 18.27 -1.24
C GLU A 106 4.13 17.99 -2.31
N LEU A 107 4.42 16.73 -2.62
CA LEU A 107 5.52 16.43 -3.52
C LEU A 107 5.20 16.79 -4.97
N ILE A 108 4.04 16.36 -5.50
CA ILE A 108 3.71 16.60 -6.91
C ILE A 108 3.26 18.05 -7.14
N ARG A 109 2.22 18.52 -6.41
CA ARG A 109 1.61 19.82 -6.70
C ARG A 109 2.42 21.00 -6.19
N LYS A 110 3.01 20.90 -4.99
CA LYS A 110 3.73 22.01 -4.35
C LYS A 110 5.23 21.98 -4.67
N GLU A 111 5.89 20.83 -4.58
CA GLU A 111 7.34 20.68 -4.81
C GLU A 111 7.68 20.36 -6.29
N ASN A 112 6.67 20.20 -7.17
CA ASN A 112 6.81 19.87 -8.59
C ASN A 112 7.60 18.58 -8.88
N PHE A 113 7.58 17.62 -7.96
CA PHE A 113 8.17 16.30 -8.21
C PHE A 113 7.38 15.56 -9.29
N LYS A 114 8.09 14.87 -10.16
CA LYS A 114 7.49 14.02 -11.20
C LYS A 114 7.76 12.56 -10.87
N TYR A 115 6.74 11.74 -10.93
CA TYR A 115 6.83 10.29 -10.80
C TYR A 115 6.39 9.64 -12.10
N ASP A 116 7.00 8.48 -12.41
CA ASP A 116 6.68 7.69 -13.60
C ASP A 116 5.65 6.60 -13.30
N ILE A 117 5.65 6.08 -12.05
CA ILE A 117 4.81 4.97 -11.64
C ILE A 117 4.53 5.00 -10.13
N ILE A 118 3.35 4.51 -9.76
CA ILE A 118 2.95 4.19 -8.40
C ILE A 118 2.98 2.68 -8.24
N ILE A 119 3.57 2.17 -7.15
CA ILE A 119 3.56 0.76 -6.79
C ILE A 119 2.95 0.64 -5.40
N ALA A 120 1.82 -0.04 -5.25
CA ALA A 120 1.22 -0.32 -3.95
C ALA A 120 1.30 -1.82 -3.64
N HIS A 121 1.64 -2.13 -2.39
CA HIS A 121 1.79 -3.50 -1.91
C HIS A 121 0.62 -3.91 -1.04
N ASP A 122 -0.04 -4.99 -1.40
CA ASP A 122 -1.19 -5.60 -0.74
C ASP A 122 -2.35 -4.61 -0.45
N TRP A 123 -3.44 -5.10 0.10
CA TRP A 123 -4.61 -4.29 0.45
C TRP A 123 -4.30 -3.15 1.43
N LEU A 124 -3.25 -3.32 2.24
CA LEU A 124 -2.78 -2.34 3.21
C LEU A 124 -2.43 -0.98 2.59
N SER A 125 -2.07 -0.96 1.29
CA SER A 125 -1.69 0.24 0.54
C SER A 125 -2.60 0.51 -0.67
N ALA A 126 -3.64 -0.31 -0.88
CA ALA A 126 -4.49 -0.23 -2.06
C ALA A 126 -5.23 1.11 -2.18
N ILE A 127 -5.76 1.61 -1.05
CA ILE A 127 -6.57 2.84 -1.03
C ILE A 127 -5.73 4.05 -1.48
N SER A 128 -4.48 4.14 -1.02
CA SER A 128 -3.57 5.21 -1.47
C SER A 128 -3.24 5.08 -2.96
N GLY A 129 -2.96 3.88 -3.46
CA GLY A 129 -2.70 3.64 -4.88
C GLY A 129 -3.87 4.07 -5.76
N ILE A 130 -5.10 3.65 -5.41
CA ILE A 130 -6.35 4.04 -6.11
C ILE A 130 -6.53 5.57 -6.09
N THR A 131 -6.35 6.18 -4.91
CA THR A 131 -6.55 7.63 -4.71
C THR A 131 -5.55 8.42 -5.55
N ILE A 132 -4.26 8.09 -5.49
CA ILE A 132 -3.23 8.81 -6.22
C ILE A 132 -3.45 8.66 -7.73
N LYS A 133 -3.74 7.44 -8.22
CA LYS A 133 -4.03 7.23 -9.64
C LYS A 133 -5.18 8.09 -10.12
N LYS A 134 -6.26 8.20 -9.34
CA LYS A 134 -7.42 9.04 -9.66
C LYS A 134 -7.05 10.52 -9.76
N GLU A 135 -6.23 11.01 -8.83
CA GLU A 135 -5.87 12.43 -8.71
C GLU A 135 -4.86 12.89 -9.77
N VAL A 136 -3.85 12.09 -10.08
CA VAL A 136 -2.72 12.51 -10.92
C VAL A 136 -2.49 11.68 -12.17
N LYS A 137 -3.32 10.66 -12.41
CA LYS A 137 -3.31 9.81 -13.63
C LYS A 137 -1.97 9.10 -13.91
N LEU A 138 -1.19 8.81 -12.87
CA LEU A 138 0.04 8.04 -13.02
C LEU A 138 -0.26 6.55 -13.25
N PRO A 139 0.59 5.82 -13.99
CA PRO A 139 0.55 4.36 -14.05
C PRO A 139 0.58 3.75 -12.64
N PHE A 140 -0.24 2.74 -12.42
CA PHE A 140 -0.39 2.09 -11.12
C PHE A 140 -0.17 0.58 -11.22
N ALA A 141 0.89 0.09 -10.57
CA ALA A 141 1.15 -1.32 -10.36
C ALA A 141 0.68 -1.74 -8.96
N PHE A 142 -0.12 -2.80 -8.88
CA PHE A 142 -0.59 -3.35 -7.62
C PHE A 142 0.03 -4.72 -7.38
N HIS A 143 0.85 -4.82 -6.32
CA HIS A 143 1.65 -6.00 -6.03
C HIS A 143 1.03 -6.81 -4.89
N PHE A 144 0.68 -8.06 -5.18
CA PHE A 144 0.12 -9.01 -4.23
C PHE A 144 1.20 -9.95 -3.69
N HIS A 145 1.35 -10.00 -2.37
CA HIS A 145 2.14 -10.98 -1.64
C HIS A 145 1.25 -12.09 -1.05
N SER A 146 0.01 -11.75 -0.74
CA SER A 146 -1.03 -12.67 -0.31
C SER A 146 -2.41 -12.04 -0.52
N THR A 147 -3.47 -12.85 -0.59
CA THR A 147 -4.84 -12.39 -0.57
C THR A 147 -5.46 -12.55 0.82
N GLU A 148 -6.51 -11.81 1.11
CA GLU A 148 -7.28 -11.99 2.36
C GLU A 148 -7.81 -13.42 2.47
N ARG A 149 -8.36 -13.95 1.38
CA ARG A 149 -8.88 -15.32 1.35
C ARG A 149 -7.79 -16.37 1.52
N GLY A 150 -6.62 -16.16 0.93
CA GLY A 150 -5.47 -17.06 1.10
C GLY A 150 -4.97 -17.08 2.53
N ARG A 151 -4.81 -15.91 3.17
CA ARG A 151 -4.37 -15.81 4.57
C ARG A 151 -5.35 -16.44 5.57
N THR A 152 -6.64 -16.38 5.30
CA THR A 152 -7.70 -16.75 6.24
C THR A 152 -8.36 -18.09 5.90
N LEU A 153 -7.82 -18.83 4.93
CA LEU A 153 -8.39 -20.09 4.42
C LEU A 153 -9.88 -19.94 4.02
N GLY A 154 -10.21 -18.81 3.41
CA GLY A 154 -11.56 -18.49 2.92
C GLY A 154 -12.49 -17.81 3.93
N ASN A 155 -12.10 -17.69 5.20
CA ASN A 155 -12.90 -17.08 6.27
C ASN A 155 -12.57 -15.60 6.52
N GLY A 156 -12.03 -14.92 5.51
CA GLY A 156 -11.58 -13.54 5.64
C GLY A 156 -12.71 -12.50 5.55
N SER A 157 -12.30 -11.24 5.75
CA SER A 157 -13.18 -10.09 5.64
C SER A 157 -13.59 -9.81 4.20
N GLU A 158 -14.89 -9.70 3.95
CA GLU A 158 -15.42 -9.24 2.65
C GLU A 158 -14.97 -7.81 2.33
N VAL A 159 -14.85 -6.95 3.36
CA VAL A 159 -14.39 -5.56 3.18
C VAL A 159 -12.96 -5.56 2.63
N VAL A 160 -12.06 -6.37 3.20
CA VAL A 160 -10.67 -6.48 2.74
C VAL A 160 -10.62 -7.07 1.32
N SER A 161 -11.35 -8.15 1.06
CA SER A 161 -11.45 -8.75 -0.27
C SER A 161 -11.97 -7.78 -1.33
N ASN A 162 -12.92 -6.92 -0.96
CA ASN A 162 -13.44 -5.86 -1.84
C ASN A 162 -12.39 -4.77 -2.10
N ILE A 163 -11.59 -4.38 -1.09
CA ILE A 163 -10.48 -3.43 -1.27
C ILE A 163 -9.44 -4.02 -2.24
N GLU A 164 -9.07 -5.29 -2.08
CA GLU A 164 -8.17 -6.00 -2.99
C GLU A 164 -8.69 -5.97 -4.44
N LEU A 165 -9.96 -6.33 -4.64
CA LEU A 165 -10.56 -6.36 -5.97
C LEU A 165 -10.68 -4.96 -6.60
N HIS A 166 -11.03 -3.94 -5.81
CA HIS A 166 -11.08 -2.56 -6.30
C HIS A 166 -9.69 -2.05 -6.68
N GLY A 167 -8.66 -2.34 -5.87
CA GLY A 167 -7.27 -2.04 -6.19
C GLY A 167 -6.82 -2.67 -7.51
N ALA A 168 -7.11 -3.95 -7.68
CA ALA A 168 -6.79 -4.69 -8.90
C ALA A 168 -7.49 -4.14 -10.16
N LYS A 169 -8.78 -3.80 -10.05
CA LYS A 169 -9.52 -3.17 -11.15
C LYS A 169 -8.93 -1.81 -11.54
N ALA A 170 -8.54 -1.01 -10.55
CA ALA A 170 -7.94 0.31 -10.75
C ALA A 170 -6.51 0.23 -11.31
N ALA A 171 -5.74 -0.80 -10.96
CA ALA A 171 -4.37 -0.98 -11.43
C ALA A 171 -4.27 -1.15 -12.95
N ASP A 172 -3.15 -0.70 -13.53
CA ASP A 172 -2.77 -0.97 -14.92
C ASP A 172 -2.04 -2.30 -15.03
N LEU A 173 -1.31 -2.67 -13.95
CA LEU A 173 -0.55 -3.91 -13.82
C LEU A 173 -0.79 -4.52 -12.45
N ILE A 174 -0.99 -5.83 -12.41
CA ILE A 174 -1.03 -6.62 -11.19
C ILE A 174 0.22 -7.50 -11.16
N ILE A 175 1.01 -7.39 -10.09
CA ILE A 175 2.20 -8.20 -9.90
C ILE A 175 1.92 -9.23 -8.81
N THR A 176 2.39 -10.45 -8.98
CA THR A 176 2.25 -11.52 -8.00
C THR A 176 3.53 -12.34 -7.90
N VAL A 177 3.78 -12.93 -6.73
CA VAL A 177 5.03 -13.62 -6.37
C VAL A 177 5.13 -15.07 -6.87
N SER A 178 4.05 -15.62 -7.45
CA SER A 178 4.05 -17.02 -7.93
C SER A 178 2.92 -17.30 -8.92
N TYR A 179 3.10 -18.35 -9.72
CA TYR A 179 2.04 -18.87 -10.59
C TYR A 179 0.82 -19.37 -9.79
N ALA A 180 1.05 -20.01 -8.63
CA ALA A 180 -0.04 -20.47 -7.76
C ALA A 180 -0.92 -19.28 -7.31
N MET A 181 -0.31 -18.15 -6.95
CA MET A 181 -1.05 -16.94 -6.61
C MET A 181 -1.74 -16.34 -7.83
N LYS A 182 -1.11 -16.35 -9.01
CA LYS A 182 -1.78 -15.93 -10.26
C LYS A 182 -3.07 -16.72 -10.48
N ASP A 183 -3.02 -18.06 -10.33
CA ASP A 183 -4.18 -18.92 -10.48
C ASP A 183 -5.25 -18.62 -9.41
N GLU A 184 -4.83 -18.31 -8.17
CA GLU A 184 -5.75 -17.88 -7.11
C GLU A 184 -6.43 -16.57 -7.46
N LEU A 185 -5.68 -15.55 -7.87
CA LEU A 185 -6.23 -14.25 -8.27
C LEU A 185 -7.25 -14.41 -9.41
N MET A 186 -6.94 -15.22 -10.43
CA MET A 186 -7.87 -15.50 -11.52
C MET A 186 -9.17 -16.18 -11.03
N ARG A 187 -9.08 -17.15 -10.12
CA ARG A 187 -10.27 -17.78 -9.50
C ARG A 187 -11.10 -16.81 -8.68
N LEU A 188 -10.48 -15.80 -8.07
CA LEU A 188 -11.15 -14.75 -7.31
C LEU A 188 -11.74 -13.63 -8.19
N GLY A 189 -11.62 -13.73 -9.52
CA GLY A 189 -12.22 -12.79 -10.48
C GLY A 189 -11.39 -11.53 -10.74
N PHE A 190 -10.09 -11.58 -10.48
CA PHE A 190 -9.18 -10.48 -10.82
C PHE A 190 -8.91 -10.43 -12.33
N PRO A 191 -8.66 -9.23 -12.92
CA PRO A 191 -8.43 -9.07 -14.36
C PRO A 191 -7.18 -9.83 -14.82
N LYS A 192 -7.37 -10.98 -15.45
CA LYS A 192 -6.29 -11.92 -15.84
C LYS A 192 -5.27 -11.29 -16.79
N GLU A 193 -5.72 -10.41 -17.66
CA GLU A 193 -4.90 -9.72 -18.66
C GLU A 193 -3.89 -8.75 -18.06
N LYS A 194 -4.09 -8.35 -16.80
CA LYS A 194 -3.19 -7.45 -16.07
C LYS A 194 -2.18 -8.20 -15.18
N ILE A 195 -2.34 -9.53 -14.97
CA ILE A 195 -1.57 -10.28 -13.99
C ILE A 195 -0.25 -10.77 -14.57
N GLN A 196 0.85 -10.33 -13.98
CA GLN A 196 2.22 -10.77 -14.25
C GLN A 196 2.80 -11.45 -13.01
N VAL A 197 3.62 -12.51 -13.24
CA VAL A 197 4.38 -13.18 -12.18
C VAL A 197 5.79 -12.63 -12.20
N CYS A 198 6.29 -12.22 -11.03
CA CYS A 198 7.64 -11.70 -10.86
C CYS A 198 8.43 -12.58 -9.87
#